data_560b08c2b6f787e80507bc9c7319c652
#
_entry.id   560b08c2b6f787e80507bc9c7319c652
#
_cell.length_a   1.000
_cell.length_b   1.000
_cell.length_c   1.000
_cell.angle_alpha   90.00
_cell.angle_beta   90.00
_cell.angle_gamma   90.00
#
_symmetry.space_group_name_H-M   'P 1'
#
loop_
_entity.id
_entity.type
_entity.pdbx_description
1 polymer ?
#
loop_
_entity_poly.entity_id
_entity_poly.type
_entity_poly.pdbx_seq_one_letter_code
_entity_poly.pdbx_strand_id
1 'polypeptide(L)'
;VSQKYSELIKQGIFRRTNGPRGPHVELTEKGRKIAEELAERTEAQPTAQKKWDQKWRIIMFDIWERRRKVRDELRETLREIGFVKIQDSAWAYPYPCEKLLIFLRTHLKLGHGILYIVADEIEHDEKLRKHFNLPLLN
;
A
#
# COMPACT_ATOMS: atom_id res chain seq x y z
N VAL A 1 17.21 -19.10 -4.20
CA VAL A 1 15.99 -18.28 -4.24
C VAL A 1 15.96 -17.39 -3.02
N SER A 2 15.79 -16.10 -3.20
CA SER A 2 15.73 -15.17 -2.09
C SER A 2 14.52 -15.46 -1.19
N GLN A 3 14.60 -15.06 0.07
CA GLN A 3 13.51 -15.20 1.03
C GLN A 3 12.22 -14.53 0.52
N LYS A 4 12.37 -13.47 -0.26
CA LYS A 4 11.25 -12.73 -0.84
C LYS A 4 10.40 -13.61 -1.76
N TYR A 5 11.03 -14.40 -2.62
CA TYR A 5 10.31 -15.32 -3.49
C TYR A 5 9.64 -16.44 -2.69
N SER A 6 10.29 -16.96 -1.68
CA SER A 6 9.72 -17.99 -0.82
C SER A 6 8.46 -17.49 -0.11
N GLU A 7 8.47 -16.26 0.35
CA GLU A 7 7.34 -15.64 0.99
C GLU A 7 6.16 -15.48 0.03
N LEU A 8 6.44 -15.01 -1.18
CA LEU A 8 5.40 -14.84 -2.21
C LEU A 8 4.81 -16.17 -2.66
N ILE A 9 5.59 -17.24 -2.66
CA ILE A 9 5.10 -18.57 -2.95
C ILE A 9 4.16 -19.05 -1.83
N LYS A 10 4.52 -18.82 -0.58
CA LYS A 10 3.67 -19.15 0.56
C LYS A 10 2.34 -18.40 0.52
N GLN A 11 2.35 -17.18 0.07
CA GLN A 11 1.14 -16.36 -0.03
C GLN A 11 0.28 -16.73 -1.24
N GLY A 12 0.75 -17.63 -2.08
CA GLY A 12 0.01 -18.07 -3.27
C GLY A 12 0.06 -17.10 -4.43
N ILE A 13 0.99 -16.14 -4.40
CA ILE A 13 1.18 -15.15 -5.47
C ILE A 13 2.04 -15.74 -6.58
N PHE A 14 3.08 -16.46 -6.22
CA PHE A 14 3.94 -17.18 -7.14
C PHE A 14 3.83 -18.68 -6.92
N ARG A 15 4.11 -19.45 -7.97
CA ARG A 15 4.27 -20.90 -7.89
C ARG A 15 5.53 -21.30 -8.61
N ARG A 16 6.14 -22.40 -8.16
CA ARG A 16 7.29 -22.99 -8.85
C ARG A 16 6.77 -23.91 -9.94
N THR A 17 7.40 -23.85 -11.10
CA THR A 17 7.06 -24.73 -12.21
C THR A 17 8.32 -25.07 -13.00
N ASN A 18 8.23 -26.08 -13.86
CA ASN A 18 9.32 -26.48 -14.75
C ASN A 18 8.93 -26.16 -16.18
N GLY A 19 9.83 -25.49 -16.90
CA GLY A 19 9.65 -25.17 -18.28
C GLY A 19 10.79 -25.70 -19.15
N PRO A 20 10.80 -25.39 -20.46
CA PRO A 20 11.86 -25.84 -21.38
C PRO A 20 13.26 -25.40 -20.96
N ARG A 21 13.36 -24.33 -20.21
CA ARG A 21 14.63 -23.77 -19.72
C ARG A 21 14.95 -24.14 -18.29
N GLY A 22 14.18 -25.07 -17.71
CA GLY A 22 14.37 -25.53 -16.33
C GLY A 22 13.39 -24.93 -15.35
N PRO A 23 13.66 -25.04 -14.04
CA PRO A 23 12.79 -24.53 -13.00
C PRO A 23 12.69 -23.00 -13.06
N HIS A 24 11.48 -22.48 -12.90
CA HIS A 24 11.24 -21.06 -12.83
C HIS A 24 10.01 -20.76 -11.96
N VAL A 25 9.75 -19.49 -11.73
CA VAL A 25 8.62 -19.03 -10.90
C VAL A 25 7.64 -18.31 -11.81
N GLU A 26 6.36 -18.62 -11.66
CA GLU A 26 5.27 -17.98 -12.41
C GLU A 26 4.25 -17.35 -11.46
N LEU A 27 3.56 -16.31 -11.94
CA LEU A 27 2.43 -15.76 -11.24
C LEU A 27 1.26 -16.73 -11.24
N THR A 28 0.63 -16.89 -10.10
CA THR A 28 -0.64 -17.61 -9.99
C THR A 28 -1.77 -16.69 -10.47
N GLU A 29 -2.99 -17.24 -10.58
CA GLU A 29 -4.18 -16.43 -10.86
C GLU A 29 -4.35 -15.33 -9.80
N LYS A 30 -4.16 -15.68 -8.54
CA LYS A 30 -4.18 -14.72 -7.43
C LYS A 30 -3.12 -13.65 -7.62
N GLY A 31 -1.90 -14.06 -8.00
CA GLY A 31 -0.79 -13.14 -8.25
C GLY A 31 -1.07 -12.19 -9.40
N ARG A 32 -1.71 -12.66 -10.46
CA ARG A 32 -2.10 -11.80 -11.59
C ARG A 32 -3.09 -10.73 -11.19
N LYS A 33 -4.10 -11.11 -10.41
CA LYS A 33 -5.07 -10.14 -9.91
C LYS A 33 -4.41 -9.07 -9.07
N ILE A 34 -3.50 -9.46 -8.22
CA ILE A 34 -2.74 -8.53 -7.38
C ILE A 34 -1.88 -7.61 -8.24
N ALA A 35 -1.19 -8.17 -9.24
CA ALA A 35 -0.36 -7.37 -10.14
C ALA A 35 -1.20 -6.37 -10.95
N GLU A 36 -2.38 -6.80 -11.43
CA GLU A 36 -3.30 -5.93 -12.15
C GLU A 36 -3.81 -4.78 -11.27
N GLU A 37 -4.17 -5.07 -10.02
CA GLU A 37 -4.61 -4.06 -9.07
C GLU A 37 -3.49 -3.07 -8.76
N LEU A 38 -2.27 -3.55 -8.60
CA LEU A 38 -1.12 -2.69 -8.37
C LEU A 38 -0.84 -1.81 -9.59
N ALA A 39 -0.95 -2.37 -10.81
CA ALA A 39 -0.77 -1.62 -12.04
C ALA A 39 -1.84 -0.56 -12.20
N GLU A 40 -3.11 -0.90 -11.98
CA GLU A 40 -4.22 0.06 -11.99
C GLU A 40 -3.98 1.20 -11.01
N ARG A 41 -3.51 0.87 -9.83
CA ARG A 41 -3.22 1.86 -8.80
C ARG A 41 -2.05 2.75 -9.20
N THR A 42 -1.01 2.18 -9.78
CA THR A 42 0.14 2.94 -10.27
C THR A 42 -0.26 3.88 -11.40
N GLU A 43 -1.12 3.42 -12.31
CA GLU A 43 -1.68 4.24 -13.37
C GLU A 43 -2.67 5.28 -12.84
N ALA A 44 -3.38 4.94 -11.75
CA ALA A 44 -4.30 5.83 -11.08
C ALA A 44 -3.59 6.74 -10.09
N GLN A 45 -2.28 6.56 -9.87
CA GLN A 45 -1.53 7.49 -9.05
C GLN A 45 -1.66 8.89 -9.64
N PRO A 46 -1.91 9.86 -8.80
CA PRO A 46 -2.18 11.20 -9.27
C PRO A 46 -0.96 11.75 -9.97
N THR A 47 -1.12 11.99 -11.25
CA THR A 47 -0.21 12.86 -11.95
C THR A 47 -0.43 14.29 -11.44
N ALA A 48 0.48 15.17 -11.72
CA ALA A 48 0.35 16.58 -11.36
C ALA A 48 -0.95 17.24 -11.90
N GLN A 49 -1.72 16.51 -12.71
CA GLN A 49 -2.97 16.96 -13.30
C GLN A 49 -4.20 16.64 -12.48
N LYS A 50 -4.09 15.73 -11.48
CA LYS A 50 -5.22 15.43 -10.61
C LYS A 50 -5.38 16.48 -9.54
N LYS A 51 -6.55 17.09 -9.53
CA LYS A 51 -6.86 18.10 -8.54
C LYS A 51 -7.13 17.43 -7.20
N TRP A 52 -6.47 17.93 -6.17
CA TRP A 52 -6.69 17.45 -4.81
C TRP A 52 -8.04 17.93 -4.31
N ASP A 53 -8.81 17.05 -3.69
CA ASP A 53 -10.14 17.37 -3.15
C ASP A 53 -10.08 18.00 -1.75
N GLN A 54 -8.87 18.34 -1.27
CA GLN A 54 -8.62 18.95 0.04
C GLN A 54 -8.93 18.05 1.23
N LYS A 55 -9.01 16.76 0.99
CA LYS A 55 -9.17 15.78 2.05
C LYS A 55 -7.95 14.89 2.16
N TRP A 56 -7.62 14.52 3.39
CA TRP A 56 -6.52 13.61 3.65
C TRP A 56 -7.03 12.18 3.84
N ARG A 57 -6.27 11.22 3.36
CA ARG A 57 -6.52 9.81 3.62
C ARG A 57 -5.49 9.34 4.61
N ILE A 58 -5.97 8.77 5.71
CA ILE A 58 -5.12 8.31 6.79
C ILE A 58 -5.34 6.82 6.97
N ILE A 59 -4.25 6.08 7.00
CA ILE A 59 -4.30 4.67 7.35
C ILE A 59 -3.65 4.53 8.73
N MET A 60 -4.41 3.98 9.66
CA MET A 60 -3.92 3.64 10.99
C MET A 60 -3.96 2.14 11.15
N PHE A 61 -2.98 1.59 11.84
CA PHE A 61 -2.95 0.16 12.06
C PHE A 61 -2.39 -0.18 13.43
N ASP A 62 -2.95 -1.25 13.99
CA ASP A 62 -2.49 -1.84 15.23
C ASP A 62 -2.29 -3.33 14.94
N ILE A 63 -1.05 -3.73 14.80
CA ILE A 63 -0.67 -5.09 14.42
C ILE A 63 0.15 -5.69 15.55
N TRP A 64 -0.28 -6.85 16.04
CA TRP A 64 0.38 -7.53 17.14
C TRP A 64 1.85 -7.84 16.83
N GLU A 65 2.65 -7.85 17.87
CA GLU A 65 4.08 -8.16 17.78
C GLU A 65 4.35 -9.50 17.10
N ARG A 66 3.45 -10.46 17.26
CA ARG A 66 3.54 -11.77 16.58
C ARG A 66 3.51 -11.65 15.06
N ARG A 67 2.94 -10.56 14.55
CA ARG A 67 2.83 -10.30 13.11
C ARG A 67 3.74 -9.18 12.67
N ARG A 68 4.88 -9.03 13.32
CA ARG A 68 5.82 -7.95 13.01
C ARG A 68 6.23 -7.91 11.54
N LYS A 69 6.41 -9.08 10.91
CA LYS A 69 6.75 -9.15 9.49
C LYS A 69 5.66 -8.53 8.61
N VAL A 70 4.41 -8.79 8.95
CA VAL A 70 3.26 -8.22 8.25
C VAL A 70 3.23 -6.70 8.43
N ARG A 71 3.49 -6.25 9.66
CA ARG A 71 3.56 -4.82 9.97
C ARG A 71 4.66 -4.13 9.16
N ASP A 72 5.83 -4.73 9.08
CA ASP A 72 6.94 -4.18 8.32
C ASP A 72 6.66 -4.16 6.82
N GLU A 73 6.01 -5.20 6.31
CA GLU A 73 5.58 -5.27 4.92
C GLU A 73 4.54 -4.19 4.60
N LEU A 74 3.60 -3.95 5.50
CA LEU A 74 2.62 -2.89 5.35
C LEU A 74 3.29 -1.52 5.29
N ARG A 75 4.21 -1.24 6.20
CA ARG A 75 4.97 0.01 6.21
C ARG A 75 5.73 0.23 4.92
N GLU A 76 6.40 -0.81 4.43
CA GLU A 76 7.15 -0.75 3.19
C GLU A 76 6.25 -0.45 2.00
N THR A 77 5.10 -1.13 1.94
CA THR A 77 4.12 -0.90 0.88
C THR A 77 3.61 0.53 0.90
N LEU A 78 3.30 1.06 2.07
CA LEU A 78 2.82 2.44 2.20
C LEU A 78 3.88 3.45 1.74
N ARG A 79 5.15 3.21 2.08
CA ARG A 79 6.25 4.08 1.61
C ARG A 79 6.39 4.05 0.09
N GLU A 80 6.31 2.87 -0.50
CA GLU A 80 6.43 2.70 -1.95
C GLU A 80 5.33 3.44 -2.71
N ILE A 81 4.12 3.49 -2.15
CA ILE A 81 3.00 4.20 -2.76
C ILE A 81 3.17 5.71 -2.62
N GLY A 82 3.83 6.15 -1.59
CA GLY A 82 4.06 7.57 -1.34
C GLY A 82 3.38 8.10 -0.09
N PHE A 83 2.85 7.24 0.75
CA PHE A 83 2.31 7.67 2.04
C PHE A 83 3.40 8.24 2.92
N VAL A 84 3.06 9.22 3.72
CA VAL A 84 3.96 9.85 4.67
C VAL A 84 3.52 9.50 6.09
N LYS A 85 4.45 9.03 6.88
CA LYS A 85 4.21 8.72 8.29
C LYS A 85 4.00 10.01 9.08
N ILE A 86 2.87 10.13 9.77
CA ILE A 86 2.57 11.28 10.62
C ILE A 86 2.65 10.94 12.11
N GLN A 87 2.44 9.68 12.44
CA GLN A 87 2.60 9.12 13.79
C GLN A 87 3.06 7.68 13.64
N ASP A 88 3.44 7.03 14.73
CA ASP A 88 4.01 5.67 14.67
C ASP A 88 3.15 4.67 13.91
N SER A 89 1.84 4.76 14.04
CA SER A 89 0.92 3.84 13.38
C SER A 89 -0.02 4.53 12.40
N ALA A 90 0.26 5.80 12.04
CA ALA A 90 -0.61 6.59 11.20
C ALA A 90 0.14 7.16 10.01
N TRP A 91 -0.41 6.94 8.82
CA TRP A 91 0.21 7.34 7.56
C TRP A 91 -0.80 8.10 6.71
N ALA A 92 -0.36 9.18 6.08
CA ALA A 92 -1.24 10.07 5.33
C ALA A 92 -0.91 10.09 3.85
N TYR A 93 -1.96 10.27 3.04
CA TYR A 93 -1.88 10.36 1.60
C TYR A 93 -3.03 11.26 1.11
N PRO A 94 -2.80 12.09 0.08
CA PRO A 94 -3.80 13.10 -0.29
C PRO A 94 -4.90 12.62 -1.23
N TYR A 95 -4.79 11.41 -1.78
CA TYR A 95 -5.72 10.98 -2.82
C TYR A 95 -6.48 9.72 -2.42
N PRO A 96 -7.68 9.49 -3.00
CA PRO A 96 -8.45 8.28 -2.69
C PRO A 96 -7.65 7.00 -2.93
N CYS A 97 -7.75 6.06 -2.00
CA CYS A 97 -6.99 4.82 -2.05
C CYS A 97 -7.80 3.62 -1.56
N GLU A 98 -9.09 3.61 -1.80
CA GLU A 98 -9.99 2.54 -1.37
C GLU A 98 -9.59 1.17 -1.93
N LYS A 99 -9.17 1.11 -3.19
CA LYS A 99 -8.72 -0.14 -3.81
C LYS A 99 -7.48 -0.69 -3.12
N LEU A 100 -6.55 0.21 -2.78
CA LEU A 100 -5.36 -0.16 -2.02
C LEU A 100 -5.74 -0.76 -0.67
N LEU A 101 -6.70 -0.15 0.00
CA LEU A 101 -7.14 -0.60 1.31
C LEU A 101 -7.73 -2.01 1.24
N ILE A 102 -8.57 -2.27 0.24
CA ILE A 102 -9.14 -3.60 0.02
C ILE A 102 -8.02 -4.61 -0.22
N PHE A 103 -7.05 -4.26 -1.05
CA PHE A 103 -5.90 -5.10 -1.32
C PHE A 103 -5.12 -5.41 -0.03
N LEU A 104 -4.81 -4.40 0.76
CA LEU A 104 -4.05 -4.58 1.99
C LEU A 104 -4.78 -5.47 3.00
N ARG A 105 -6.07 -5.24 3.17
CA ARG A 105 -6.89 -6.06 4.09
C ARG A 105 -6.93 -7.52 3.68
N THR A 106 -7.09 -7.75 2.38
CA THR A 106 -7.21 -9.10 1.83
C THR A 106 -5.86 -9.81 1.81
N HIS A 107 -4.86 -9.13 1.25
CA HIS A 107 -3.54 -9.71 1.01
C HIS A 107 -2.77 -9.98 2.31
N LEU A 108 -2.77 -9.01 3.21
CA LEU A 108 -2.06 -9.10 4.49
C LEU A 108 -2.93 -9.68 5.60
N LYS A 109 -4.19 -10.01 5.31
CA LYS A 109 -5.15 -10.57 6.27
C LYS A 109 -5.23 -9.72 7.55
N LEU A 110 -5.37 -8.41 7.36
CA LEU A 110 -5.36 -7.47 8.49
C LEU A 110 -6.69 -7.34 9.21
N GLY A 111 -7.80 -7.63 8.51
CA GLY A 111 -9.12 -7.52 9.12
C GLY A 111 -9.37 -6.14 9.72
N HIS A 112 -9.70 -6.12 11.01
CA HIS A 112 -9.94 -4.89 11.76
C HIS A 112 -8.66 -4.23 12.29
N GLY A 113 -7.49 -4.83 12.05
CA GLY A 113 -6.22 -4.26 12.47
C GLY A 113 -5.79 -3.03 11.67
N ILE A 114 -6.53 -2.69 10.63
CA ILE A 114 -6.26 -1.50 9.81
C ILE A 114 -7.53 -0.65 9.72
N LEU A 115 -7.36 0.64 9.88
CA LEU A 115 -8.45 1.60 9.86
C LEU A 115 -8.17 2.65 8.79
N TYR A 116 -9.17 2.94 7.96
CA TYR A 116 -9.08 3.97 6.93
C TYR A 116 -9.92 5.17 7.34
N ILE A 117 -9.30 6.34 7.33
CA ILE A 117 -9.93 7.59 7.74
C ILE A 117 -9.82 8.59 6.60
N VAL A 118 -10.93 9.24 6.27
CA VAL A 118 -10.93 10.40 5.39
C VAL A 118 -11.13 11.63 6.25
N ALA A 119 -10.15 12.51 6.27
CA ALA A 119 -10.14 13.67 7.14
C ALA A 119 -10.21 14.97 6.34
N ASP A 120 -11.04 15.90 6.78
CA ASP A 120 -11.11 17.21 6.15
C ASP A 120 -9.90 18.08 6.50
N GLU A 121 -9.32 17.88 7.68
CA GLU A 121 -8.18 18.65 8.13
C GLU A 121 -7.22 17.81 8.96
N ILE A 122 -5.94 18.11 8.84
CA ILE A 122 -4.92 17.64 9.77
C ILE A 122 -4.20 18.87 10.29
N GLU A 123 -4.10 18.96 11.61
CA GLU A 123 -3.39 20.02 12.28
C GLU A 123 -1.94 20.07 11.81
N HIS A 124 -1.44 21.28 11.54
CA HIS A 124 -0.02 21.49 11.16
C HIS A 124 0.41 20.70 9.90
N ASP A 125 -0.41 20.74 8.87
CA ASP A 125 -0.18 19.95 7.66
C ASP A 125 0.68 20.65 6.58
N GLU A 126 1.31 21.79 6.90
CA GLU A 126 2.11 22.54 5.94
C GLU A 126 3.21 21.70 5.31
N LYS A 127 3.91 20.91 6.12
CA LYS A 127 4.98 20.03 5.61
C LYS A 127 4.44 18.94 4.71
N LEU A 128 3.27 18.38 5.05
CA LEU A 128 2.61 17.38 4.21
C LEU A 128 2.21 17.99 2.87
N ARG A 129 1.64 19.17 2.88
CA ARG A 129 1.25 19.86 1.64
C ARG A 129 2.45 20.13 0.76
N LYS A 130 3.56 20.59 1.32
CA LYS A 130 4.80 20.81 0.58
C LYS A 130 5.33 19.50 0.00
N HIS A 131 5.31 18.44 0.79
CA HIS A 131 5.80 17.14 0.34
C HIS A 131 5.05 16.64 -0.91
N PHE A 132 3.74 16.86 -0.95
CA PHE A 132 2.90 16.41 -2.07
C PHE A 132 2.65 17.50 -3.12
N ASN A 133 3.33 18.63 -3.04
CA ASN A 133 3.15 19.77 -3.95
C ASN A 133 1.70 20.26 -3.99
N LEU A 134 1.07 20.33 -2.84
CA LEU A 134 -0.31 20.78 -2.70
C LEU A 134 -0.35 22.25 -2.29
N PRO A 135 -1.47 22.96 -2.62
CA PRO A 135 -1.61 24.36 -2.22
C PRO A 135 -1.52 24.54 -0.72
N LEU A 136 -0.81 25.57 -0.28
CA LEU A 136 -0.78 25.94 1.12
C LEU A 136 -2.01 26.78 1.45
N LEU A 137 -2.49 26.66 2.68
CA LEU A 137 -3.55 27.54 3.16
C LEU A 137 -3.00 28.97 3.31
N ASN A 138 -3.76 29.93 2.85
CA ASN A 138 -3.43 31.34 3.04
C ASN A 138 -3.76 31.78 4.46
#